data_7ed3898a76f57978816e6558e2aa06d6
#
_entry.id   7ed3898a76f57978816e6558e2aa06d6
#
_cell.length_a   1.000
_cell.length_b   1.000
_cell.length_c   1.000
_cell.angle_alpha   90.00
_cell.angle_beta   90.00
_cell.angle_gamma   90.00
#
_symmetry.space_group_name_H-M   'P 1'
#
loop_
_entity.id
_entity.type
_entity.pdbx_description
1 polymer ?
#
loop_
_entity_poly.entity_id
_entity_poly.type
_entity_poly.pdbx_seq_one_letter_code
_entity_poly.pdbx_strand_id
1 'polypeptide(L)'
;VAPFAREAVRRLGTNLGIQLTLSAEHELLELRPVTYAPSLLGGRGGFPLDAADAAEHADPDEVHREFRAQIERAISLGVTPTFLASHDDVVAQHLALFDVFLDVAEEYRLPIRHGYTLAGGTLHAGRLAEQRGHFVAAATINWRASQDIASVLNNLPDGVSEMIVH
;
A
#
# COMPACT_ATOMS: atom_id res chain seq x y z
N VAL A 1 17.23 -3.02 5.42
CA VAL A 1 16.05 -2.13 5.62
C VAL A 1 16.19 -1.27 6.88
N ALA A 2 16.48 -1.85 8.08
CA ALA A 2 16.51 -1.08 9.35
C ALA A 2 17.43 0.14 9.39
N PRO A 3 18.67 0.15 8.86
CA PRO A 3 19.51 1.34 8.82
C PRO A 3 18.91 2.47 7.98
N PHE A 4 18.28 2.12 6.86
CA PHE A 4 17.64 3.09 5.97
C PHE A 4 16.40 3.71 6.59
N ALA A 5 15.57 2.93 7.30
CA ALA A 5 14.39 3.45 8.00
C ALA A 5 14.78 4.49 9.06
N ARG A 6 15.79 4.21 9.88
CA ARG A 6 16.29 5.16 10.88
C ARG A 6 16.86 6.43 10.27
N GLU A 7 17.58 6.31 9.15
CA GLU A 7 18.11 7.47 8.45
C GLU A 7 17.00 8.30 7.79
N ALA A 8 15.96 7.65 7.25
CA ALA A 8 14.78 8.33 6.73
C ALA A 8 14.07 9.13 7.82
N VAL A 9 13.83 8.54 9.00
CA VAL A 9 13.26 9.26 10.16
C VAL A 9 14.10 10.47 10.53
N ARG A 10 15.43 10.31 10.57
CA ARG A 10 16.33 11.40 10.93
C ARG A 10 16.30 12.57 9.92
N ARG A 11 16.15 12.28 8.62
CA ARG A 11 16.17 13.29 7.55
C ARG A 11 14.82 13.90 7.25
N LEU A 12 13.77 13.09 7.24
CA LEU A 12 12.43 13.48 6.79
C LEU A 12 11.49 13.83 7.94
N GLY A 13 11.92 13.57 9.18
CA GLY A 13 11.12 13.87 10.37
C GLY A 13 9.90 12.94 10.48
N THR A 14 8.75 13.50 10.84
CA THR A 14 7.53 12.75 11.19
C THR A 14 6.56 12.56 10.04
N ASN A 15 6.86 13.04 8.83
CA ASN A 15 5.91 12.96 7.71
C ASN A 15 6.17 11.73 6.84
N LEU A 16 6.04 10.55 7.45
CA LEU A 16 6.30 9.25 6.80
C LEU A 16 5.04 8.39 6.83
N GLY A 17 4.68 7.81 5.68
CA GLY A 17 3.72 6.73 5.59
C GLY A 17 4.40 5.36 5.62
N ILE A 18 3.62 4.32 5.88
CA ILE A 18 4.05 2.93 5.73
C ILE A 18 3.36 2.34 4.51
N GLN A 19 4.16 1.80 3.60
CA GLN A 19 3.67 1.01 2.50
C GLN A 19 3.67 -0.46 2.90
N LEU A 20 2.47 -1.00 3.18
CA LEU A 20 2.27 -2.40 3.56
C LEU A 20 2.48 -3.30 2.34
N THR A 21 3.28 -4.33 2.50
CA THR A 21 3.84 -5.12 1.41
C THR A 21 3.43 -6.58 1.49
N LEU A 22 2.89 -7.11 0.40
CA LEU A 22 2.58 -8.53 0.20
C LEU A 22 3.25 -9.11 -1.06
N SER A 23 3.91 -8.28 -1.86
CA SER A 23 4.61 -8.65 -3.09
C SER A 23 6.04 -8.14 -3.09
N ALA A 24 6.88 -8.68 -3.97
CA ALA A 24 8.25 -8.23 -4.19
C ALA A 24 8.44 -7.82 -5.65
N GLU A 25 9.08 -6.67 -5.93
CA GLU A 25 9.26 -6.16 -7.29
C GLU A 25 10.39 -6.87 -8.06
N HIS A 26 11.40 -7.36 -7.36
CA HIS A 26 12.61 -7.89 -7.97
C HIS A 26 13.11 -9.17 -7.32
N GLU A 27 13.56 -10.10 -8.16
CA GLU A 27 14.16 -11.37 -7.73
C GLU A 27 15.38 -11.22 -6.81
N LEU A 28 16.12 -10.12 -6.94
CA LEU A 28 17.31 -9.82 -6.15
C LEU A 28 16.99 -9.23 -4.77
N LEU A 29 15.77 -8.77 -4.55
CA LEU A 29 15.29 -8.25 -3.28
C LEU A 29 14.36 -9.31 -2.66
N GLU A 30 14.94 -10.23 -1.91
CA GLU A 30 14.16 -11.19 -1.13
C GLU A 30 13.42 -10.50 0.01
N LEU A 31 12.25 -9.96 -0.28
CA LEU A 31 11.33 -9.49 0.75
C LEU A 31 10.60 -10.70 1.33
N ARG A 32 10.60 -10.80 2.66
CA ARG A 32 9.96 -11.90 3.37
C ARG A 32 8.97 -11.37 4.39
N PRO A 33 7.89 -12.10 4.69
CA PRO A 33 7.00 -11.77 5.79
C PRO A 33 7.77 -11.60 7.11
N VAL A 34 7.29 -10.68 7.95
CA VAL A 34 7.77 -10.50 9.31
C VAL A 34 7.27 -11.62 10.22
N THR A 35 6.08 -12.15 9.88
CA THR A 35 5.39 -13.21 10.62
C THR A 35 5.58 -14.57 9.95
N TYR A 36 5.15 -15.63 10.63
CA TYR A 36 4.92 -16.93 10.01
C TYR A 36 3.58 -16.89 9.26
N ALA A 37 3.64 -16.75 7.95
CA ALA A 37 2.49 -16.59 7.07
C ALA A 37 2.69 -17.41 5.77
N PRO A 38 2.40 -18.71 5.79
CA PRO A 38 2.63 -19.59 4.64
C PRO A 38 1.90 -19.17 3.38
N SER A 39 0.66 -18.61 3.49
CA SER A 39 -0.11 -18.16 2.33
C SER A 39 0.51 -16.94 1.63
N LEU A 40 1.42 -16.24 2.29
CA LEU A 40 2.11 -15.07 1.74
C LEU A 40 3.45 -15.42 1.06
N LEU A 41 3.80 -16.70 1.00
CA LEU A 41 5.07 -17.16 0.44
C LEU A 41 4.92 -17.58 -1.01
N GLY A 42 5.69 -16.95 -1.89
CA GLY A 42 5.92 -17.45 -3.23
C GLY A 42 6.88 -18.65 -3.25
N GLY A 43 7.04 -19.24 -4.41
CA GLY A 43 7.84 -20.48 -4.60
C GLY A 43 9.30 -20.41 -4.17
N ARG A 44 9.83 -19.23 -3.84
CA ARG A 44 11.21 -19.02 -3.36
C ARG A 44 11.31 -18.71 -1.86
N GLY A 45 10.21 -18.80 -1.12
CA GLY A 45 10.18 -18.58 0.32
C GLY A 45 10.21 -17.12 0.77
N GLY A 46 10.04 -16.17 -0.15
CA GLY A 46 9.74 -14.76 0.08
C GLY A 46 8.34 -14.42 -0.43
N PHE A 47 7.99 -13.15 -0.42
CA PHE A 47 6.76 -12.69 -1.06
C PHE A 47 6.73 -13.03 -2.57
N PRO A 48 5.55 -13.30 -3.17
CA PRO A 48 5.40 -13.44 -4.60
C PRO A 48 5.90 -12.21 -5.36
N LEU A 49 6.36 -12.40 -6.61
CA LEU A 49 6.77 -11.29 -7.49
C LEU A 49 5.58 -10.67 -8.21
N ASP A 50 4.49 -11.41 -8.32
CA ASP A 50 3.28 -10.98 -9.00
C ASP A 50 2.22 -10.58 -7.98
N ALA A 51 1.67 -9.38 -8.13
CA ALA A 51 0.67 -8.83 -7.22
C ALA A 51 -0.67 -9.60 -7.27
N ALA A 52 -1.02 -10.14 -8.45
CA ALA A 52 -2.24 -10.94 -8.59
C ALA A 52 -2.09 -12.31 -7.92
N ASP A 53 -0.92 -12.95 -8.09
CA ASP A 53 -0.59 -14.21 -7.40
C ASP A 53 -0.61 -14.01 -5.88
N ALA A 54 -0.03 -12.92 -5.38
CA ALA A 54 -0.09 -12.56 -3.97
C ALA A 54 -1.53 -12.39 -3.47
N ALA A 55 -2.37 -11.68 -4.23
CA ALA A 55 -3.76 -11.41 -3.85
C ALA A 55 -4.65 -12.67 -3.87
N GLU A 56 -4.41 -13.60 -4.82
CA GLU A 56 -5.21 -14.82 -4.98
C GLU A 56 -4.97 -15.83 -3.85
N HIS A 57 -3.73 -15.94 -3.36
CA HIS A 57 -3.34 -16.98 -2.40
C HIS A 57 -3.33 -16.50 -0.94
N ALA A 58 -3.33 -15.19 -0.71
CA ALA A 58 -3.21 -14.62 0.62
C ALA A 58 -4.43 -14.94 1.51
N ASP A 59 -4.16 -15.55 2.67
CA ASP A 59 -5.16 -15.74 3.73
C ASP A 59 -5.39 -14.42 4.48
N PRO A 60 -6.63 -13.92 4.60
CA PRO A 60 -6.94 -12.65 5.26
C PRO A 60 -6.43 -12.55 6.71
N ASP A 61 -6.49 -13.66 7.48
CA ASP A 61 -6.01 -13.67 8.87
C ASP A 61 -4.48 -13.58 8.93
N GLU A 62 -3.78 -14.19 7.96
CA GLU A 62 -2.34 -14.06 7.84
C GLU A 62 -1.93 -12.65 7.41
N VAL A 63 -2.65 -12.06 6.46
CA VAL A 63 -2.45 -10.67 6.03
C VAL A 63 -2.66 -9.70 7.19
N HIS A 64 -3.71 -9.87 7.99
CA HIS A 64 -3.97 -9.02 9.16
C HIS A 64 -2.79 -9.05 10.15
N ARG A 65 -2.32 -10.27 10.51
CA ARG A 65 -1.17 -10.44 11.40
C ARG A 65 0.11 -9.82 10.82
N GLU A 66 0.33 -10.03 9.53
CA GLU A 66 1.52 -9.52 8.83
C GLU A 66 1.53 -7.99 8.77
N PHE A 67 0.41 -7.37 8.41
CA PHE A 67 0.32 -5.90 8.35
C PHE A 67 0.56 -5.25 9.71
N ARG A 68 0.00 -5.81 10.77
CA ARG A 68 0.30 -5.35 12.14
C ARG A 68 1.79 -5.47 12.45
N ALA A 69 2.39 -6.61 12.14
CA ALA A 69 3.82 -6.84 12.38
C ALA A 69 4.72 -5.88 11.60
N GLN A 70 4.35 -5.54 10.35
CA GLN A 70 5.07 -4.55 9.56
C GLN A 70 4.98 -3.15 10.18
N ILE A 71 3.80 -2.73 10.64
CA ILE A 71 3.59 -1.46 11.32
C ILE A 71 4.39 -1.40 12.62
N GLU A 72 4.25 -2.41 13.48
CA GLU A 72 4.98 -2.49 14.75
C GLU A 72 6.50 -2.49 14.54
N ARG A 73 6.96 -3.17 13.49
CA ARG A 73 8.37 -3.17 13.09
C ARG A 73 8.84 -1.77 12.71
N ALA A 74 8.06 -1.03 11.93
CA ALA A 74 8.38 0.35 11.56
C ALA A 74 8.42 1.26 12.79
N ILE A 75 7.43 1.15 13.69
CA ILE A 75 7.37 1.90 14.95
C ILE A 75 8.59 1.59 15.82
N SER A 76 8.99 0.33 15.93
CA SER A 76 10.18 -0.09 16.70
C SER A 76 11.51 0.48 16.14
N LEU A 77 11.51 0.89 14.88
CA LEU A 77 12.63 1.58 14.21
C LEU A 77 12.57 3.10 14.36
N GLY A 78 11.56 3.63 15.06
CA GLY A 78 11.38 5.06 15.32
C GLY A 78 10.49 5.79 14.31
N VAL A 79 9.79 5.05 13.41
CA VAL A 79 8.81 5.66 12.52
C VAL A 79 7.55 6.01 13.32
N THR A 80 7.07 7.24 13.15
CA THR A 80 5.72 7.63 13.57
C THR A 80 4.88 7.75 12.30
N PRO A 81 4.11 6.72 11.94
CA PRO A 81 3.41 6.71 10.67
C PRO A 81 2.28 7.75 10.65
N THR A 82 2.11 8.40 9.51
CA THR A 82 1.05 9.39 9.29
C THR A 82 -0.04 8.89 8.33
N PHE A 83 0.21 7.82 7.59
CA PHE A 83 -0.75 7.13 6.73
C PHE A 83 -0.27 5.73 6.38
N LEU A 84 -1.19 4.91 5.86
CA LEU A 84 -0.91 3.60 5.29
C LEU A 84 -1.17 3.61 3.77
N ALA A 85 -0.36 2.87 3.03
CA ALA A 85 -0.56 2.59 1.62
C ALA A 85 -0.34 1.10 1.35
N SER A 86 -0.89 0.57 0.26
CA SER A 86 -0.59 -0.77 -0.23
C SER A 86 0.52 -0.72 -1.27
N HIS A 87 1.47 -1.63 -1.19
CA HIS A 87 2.46 -1.85 -2.24
C HIS A 87 1.80 -2.52 -3.44
N ASP A 88 2.05 -2.02 -4.65
CA ASP A 88 1.51 -2.52 -5.92
C ASP A 88 -0.02 -2.69 -5.96
N ASP A 89 -0.74 -1.99 -5.07
CA ASP A 89 -2.20 -2.13 -4.92
C ASP A 89 -2.69 -3.58 -4.77
N VAL A 90 -1.87 -4.48 -4.22
CA VAL A 90 -2.20 -5.90 -4.05
C VAL A 90 -3.54 -6.07 -3.36
N VAL A 91 -3.77 -5.35 -2.25
CA VAL A 91 -5.02 -5.46 -1.49
C VAL A 91 -6.24 -5.00 -2.28
N ALA A 92 -6.10 -4.05 -3.20
CA ALA A 92 -7.22 -3.55 -4.00
C ALA A 92 -7.71 -4.55 -5.07
N GLN A 93 -6.92 -5.60 -5.34
CA GLN A 93 -7.29 -6.65 -6.29
C GLN A 93 -8.27 -7.68 -5.69
N HIS A 94 -8.36 -7.76 -4.36
CA HIS A 94 -9.25 -8.68 -3.67
C HIS A 94 -9.94 -8.00 -2.48
N LEU A 95 -11.28 -7.90 -2.53
CA LEU A 95 -12.04 -7.13 -1.54
C LEU A 95 -11.84 -7.58 -0.09
N ALA A 96 -11.68 -8.88 0.16
CA ALA A 96 -11.41 -9.37 1.51
C ALA A 96 -10.06 -8.89 2.05
N LEU A 97 -9.03 -8.77 1.20
CA LEU A 97 -7.73 -8.22 1.60
C LEU A 97 -7.80 -6.71 1.80
N PHE A 98 -8.61 -6.04 0.98
CA PHE A 98 -8.82 -4.60 1.14
C PHE A 98 -9.57 -4.28 2.43
N ASP A 99 -10.55 -5.12 2.81
CA ASP A 99 -11.27 -5.00 4.08
C ASP A 99 -10.32 -5.15 5.27
N VAL A 100 -9.43 -6.15 5.23
CA VAL A 100 -8.34 -6.31 6.23
C VAL A 100 -7.42 -5.07 6.28
N PHE A 101 -7.08 -4.49 5.14
CA PHE A 101 -6.28 -3.27 5.09
C PHE A 101 -6.98 -2.10 5.79
N LEU A 102 -8.30 -1.96 5.60
CA LEU A 102 -9.10 -0.95 6.29
C LEU A 102 -9.20 -1.24 7.79
N ASP A 103 -9.41 -2.50 8.21
CA ASP A 103 -9.43 -2.90 9.62
C ASP A 103 -8.15 -2.48 10.33
N VAL A 104 -7.00 -2.76 9.72
CA VAL A 104 -5.69 -2.38 10.27
C VAL A 104 -5.53 -0.86 10.30
N ALA A 105 -5.98 -0.15 9.28
CA ALA A 105 -5.92 1.32 9.26
C ALA A 105 -6.75 1.93 10.39
N GLU A 106 -7.95 1.41 10.65
CA GLU A 106 -8.82 1.84 11.75
C GLU A 106 -8.24 1.48 13.12
N GLU A 107 -7.66 0.28 13.29
CA GLU A 107 -7.02 -0.16 14.52
C GLU A 107 -5.91 0.81 14.94
N TYR A 108 -5.06 1.23 13.99
CA TYR A 108 -3.98 2.18 14.23
C TYR A 108 -4.41 3.65 14.12
N ARG A 109 -5.67 3.92 13.76
CA ARG A 109 -6.22 5.27 13.52
C ARG A 109 -5.41 6.06 12.50
N LEU A 110 -4.98 5.40 11.45
CA LEU A 110 -4.20 5.99 10.38
C LEU A 110 -5.07 6.18 9.13
N PRO A 111 -5.00 7.32 8.46
CA PRO A 111 -5.62 7.47 7.16
C PRO A 111 -4.96 6.55 6.14
N ILE A 112 -5.71 6.14 5.14
CA ILE A 112 -5.19 5.38 4.02
C ILE A 112 -4.84 6.32 2.86
N ARG A 113 -3.82 5.93 2.10
CA ARG A 113 -3.53 6.48 0.79
C ARG A 113 -4.11 5.53 -0.25
N HIS A 114 -5.24 5.93 -0.80
CA HIS A 114 -5.95 5.20 -1.86
C HIS A 114 -6.70 6.19 -2.73
N GLY A 115 -6.81 5.90 -4.02
CA GLY A 115 -7.56 6.71 -4.96
C GLY A 115 -8.08 5.87 -6.12
N TYR A 116 -9.05 6.41 -6.82
CA TYR A 116 -9.57 5.77 -8.03
C TYR A 116 -8.53 5.83 -9.14
N THR A 117 -8.24 4.70 -9.77
CA THR A 117 -7.46 4.71 -11.01
C THR A 117 -8.36 5.14 -12.17
N LEU A 118 -7.81 5.92 -13.11
CA LEU A 118 -8.55 6.34 -14.31
C LEU A 118 -9.00 5.13 -15.16
N ALA A 119 -8.36 3.98 -15.00
CA ALA A 119 -8.74 2.73 -15.65
C ALA A 119 -9.89 1.97 -14.96
N GLY A 120 -10.39 2.46 -13.82
CA GLY A 120 -11.53 1.86 -13.10
C GLY A 120 -11.23 0.59 -12.30
N GLY A 121 -9.98 0.12 -12.27
CA GLY A 121 -9.61 -1.14 -11.61
C GLY A 121 -9.84 -1.18 -10.10
N THR A 122 -9.87 -0.02 -9.45
CA THR A 122 -9.99 0.09 -7.97
C THR A 122 -11.38 0.56 -7.51
N LEU A 123 -12.38 0.54 -8.40
CA LEU A 123 -13.70 1.13 -8.11
C LEU A 123 -14.39 0.51 -6.89
N HIS A 124 -14.33 -0.83 -6.74
CA HIS A 124 -14.98 -1.51 -5.61
C HIS A 124 -14.24 -1.24 -4.30
N ALA A 125 -12.92 -1.27 -4.30
CA ALA A 125 -12.09 -0.96 -3.15
C ALA A 125 -12.30 0.50 -2.67
N GLY A 126 -12.29 1.46 -3.59
CA GLY A 126 -12.56 2.86 -3.27
C GLY A 126 -13.94 3.09 -2.65
N ARG A 127 -14.99 2.46 -3.19
CA ARG A 127 -16.35 2.54 -2.61
C ARG A 127 -16.44 1.93 -1.22
N LEU A 128 -15.76 0.81 -0.98
CA LEU A 128 -15.71 0.21 0.34
C LEU A 128 -15.03 1.14 1.35
N ALA A 129 -13.90 1.76 0.96
CA ALA A 129 -13.22 2.74 1.79
C ALA A 129 -14.10 3.93 2.14
N GLU A 130 -14.82 4.51 1.16
CA GLU A 130 -15.76 5.62 1.38
C GLU A 130 -16.91 5.21 2.31
N GLN A 131 -17.48 4.01 2.14
CA GLN A 131 -18.55 3.49 3.01
C GLN A 131 -18.09 3.33 4.46
N ARG A 132 -16.81 3.05 4.68
CA ARG A 132 -16.19 2.96 6.00
C ARG A 132 -15.67 4.31 6.52
N GLY A 133 -15.92 5.41 5.79
CA GLY A 133 -15.58 6.77 6.20
C GLY A 133 -14.12 7.18 5.92
N HIS A 134 -13.39 6.42 5.11
CA HIS A 134 -12.06 6.81 4.68
C HIS A 134 -12.13 7.83 3.53
N PHE A 135 -11.15 8.72 3.50
CA PHE A 135 -10.95 9.60 2.35
C PHE A 135 -10.35 8.81 1.19
N VAL A 136 -10.93 8.98 0.00
CA VAL A 136 -10.44 8.40 -1.25
C VAL A 136 -10.18 9.52 -2.24
N ALA A 137 -8.99 9.55 -2.84
CA ALA A 137 -8.67 10.53 -3.86
C ALA A 137 -9.53 10.32 -5.11
N ALA A 138 -10.01 11.42 -5.70
CA ALA A 138 -10.84 11.38 -6.91
C ALA A 138 -10.12 10.72 -8.10
N ALA A 139 -8.80 10.84 -8.16
CA ALA A 139 -7.95 10.09 -9.07
C ALA A 139 -6.56 9.85 -8.49
N THR A 140 -5.98 8.69 -8.81
CA THR A 140 -4.55 8.41 -8.67
C THR A 140 -3.94 8.30 -10.07
N ILE A 141 -2.90 9.07 -10.33
CA ILE A 141 -2.25 9.20 -11.62
C ILE A 141 -0.79 8.81 -11.47
N ASN A 142 -0.37 7.78 -12.18
CA ASN A 142 1.03 7.43 -12.32
C ASN A 142 1.65 8.26 -13.46
N TRP A 143 2.26 9.38 -13.10
CA TRP A 143 2.91 10.24 -14.09
C TRP A 143 4.30 9.73 -14.44
N ARG A 144 4.61 9.76 -15.74
CA ARG A 144 5.93 9.44 -16.29
C ARG A 144 6.48 10.63 -17.04
N ALA A 145 7.79 10.83 -17.01
CA ALA A 145 8.46 11.94 -17.67
C ALA A 145 8.23 12.05 -19.22
N SER A 146 7.75 10.96 -19.82
CA SER A 146 7.36 10.95 -21.25
C SER A 146 5.97 11.55 -21.52
N GLN A 147 5.18 11.83 -20.48
CA GLN A 147 3.83 12.39 -20.61
C GLN A 147 3.88 13.92 -20.44
N ASP A 148 3.06 14.59 -21.25
CA ASP A 148 2.88 16.05 -21.08
C ASP A 148 2.09 16.33 -19.80
N ILE A 149 2.77 16.90 -18.82
CA ILE A 149 2.18 17.21 -17.51
C ILE A 149 1.04 18.22 -17.62
N ALA A 150 1.09 19.17 -18.56
CA ALA A 150 0.02 20.14 -18.73
C ALA A 150 -1.26 19.46 -19.21
N SER A 151 -1.15 18.48 -20.10
CA SER A 151 -2.28 17.69 -20.53
C SER A 151 -2.86 16.86 -19.39
N VAL A 152 -2.02 16.27 -18.53
CA VAL A 152 -2.49 15.52 -17.35
C VAL A 152 -3.24 16.45 -16.40
N LEU A 153 -2.67 17.60 -16.06
CA LEU A 153 -3.28 18.55 -15.12
C LEU A 153 -4.60 19.14 -15.63
N ASN A 154 -4.74 19.37 -16.94
CA ASN A 154 -5.95 19.89 -17.54
C ASN A 154 -7.11 18.86 -17.59
N ASN A 155 -6.82 17.59 -17.40
CA ASN A 155 -7.80 16.50 -17.44
C ASN A 155 -8.06 15.88 -16.05
N LEU A 156 -7.64 16.55 -14.98
CA LEU A 156 -7.95 16.10 -13.62
C LEU A 156 -9.45 16.19 -13.35
N PRO A 157 -10.04 15.20 -12.67
CA PRO A 157 -11.39 15.31 -12.17
C PRO A 157 -11.49 16.34 -11.05
N ASP A 158 -12.72 16.84 -10.80
CA ASP A 158 -12.98 17.66 -9.63
C ASP A 158 -12.66 16.92 -8.34
N GLY A 159 -12.09 17.63 -7.37
CA GLY A 159 -11.72 17.07 -6.07
C GLY A 159 -10.21 17.03 -5.84
N VAL A 160 -9.79 16.11 -4.97
CA VAL A 160 -8.36 15.88 -4.68
C VAL A 160 -7.84 14.73 -5.55
N SER A 161 -6.83 15.03 -6.33
CA SER A 161 -6.11 14.01 -7.12
C SER A 161 -4.71 13.80 -6.56
N GLU A 162 -4.25 12.56 -6.61
CA GLU A 162 -2.90 12.17 -6.24
C GLU A 162 -2.07 11.91 -7.50
N MET A 163 -0.85 12.43 -7.53
CA MET A 163 0.10 12.13 -8.60
C MET A 163 1.30 11.38 -8.03
N ILE A 164 1.54 10.20 -8.54
CA ILE A 164 2.71 9.38 -8.23
C ILE A 164 3.77 9.68 -9.31
N VAL A 165 4.95 10.07 -8.87
CA VAL A 165 6.09 10.41 -9.74
C VAL A 165 7.19 9.40 -9.48
N HIS A 166 7.68 8.77 -10.55
CA HIS A 166 8.78 7.79 -10.52
C HIS A 166 10.02 8.31 -11.20
#